data_483e136dcd74669fd7d4ae30f0702239
#
_entry.id   483e136dcd74669fd7d4ae30f0702239
#
_cell.length_a   1.000
_cell.length_b   1.000
_cell.length_c   1.000
_cell.angle_alpha   90.00
_cell.angle_beta   90.00
_cell.angle_gamma   90.00
#
_symmetry.space_group_name_H-M   'P 1'
#
loop_
_entity.id
_entity.type
_entity.pdbx_description
1 polymer ?
#
loop_
_entity_poly.entity_id
_entity_poly.type
_entity_poly.pdbx_seq_one_letter_code
_entity_poly.pdbx_strand_id
1 'polypeptide(L)'
;ASSLLKLGIKKQDKVAIWMPNRPEWLFCLFALSSIGAITVPINTRFRRTDIEYILSQSDTSVLITADISGPINYLDILTDACEDLGKKHPGNVIRSKTFPELKKVVTIGNSHLPSSIPWDTFLVSDSQIANSNGSMPELKTSPDDTVLIMYTSGTTGFPKGVMHNHNILRTIED
;
A
#
# COMPACT_ATOMS: atom_id res chain seq x y z
N ALA A 1 -2.77 -9.96 6.96
CA ALA A 1 -2.54 -9.29 8.24
C ALA A 1 -1.16 -9.62 8.82
N SER A 2 -0.83 -10.88 9.11
CA SER A 2 0.46 -11.28 9.75
C SER A 2 1.69 -10.75 9.02
N SER A 3 1.72 -10.82 7.68
CA SER A 3 2.81 -10.29 6.86
C SER A 3 2.96 -8.76 7.00
N LEU A 4 1.85 -8.03 7.09
CA LEU A 4 1.84 -6.59 7.29
C LEU A 4 2.39 -6.21 8.66
N LEU A 5 1.97 -6.92 9.72
CA LEU A 5 2.49 -6.70 11.08
C LEU A 5 3.98 -7.01 11.16
N LYS A 6 4.45 -8.10 10.52
CA LYS A 6 5.87 -8.45 10.43
C LYS A 6 6.67 -7.40 9.65
N LEU A 7 6.05 -6.73 8.67
CA LEU A 7 6.65 -5.62 7.94
C LEU A 7 6.79 -4.35 8.80
N GLY A 8 6.13 -4.31 9.96
CA GLY A 8 6.13 -3.22 10.92
C GLY A 8 4.96 -2.24 10.80
N ILE A 9 3.94 -2.59 9.99
CA ILE A 9 2.73 -1.77 9.84
C ILE A 9 1.95 -1.74 11.16
N LYS A 10 1.51 -0.56 11.54
CA LYS A 10 0.74 -0.29 12.76
C LYS A 10 -0.61 0.31 12.41
N LYS A 11 -1.49 0.38 13.41
CA LYS A 11 -2.76 1.12 13.32
C LYS A 11 -2.51 2.55 12.84
N GLN A 12 -3.34 3.04 11.90
CA GLN A 12 -3.27 4.36 11.26
C GLN A 12 -2.10 4.58 10.30
N ASP A 13 -1.19 3.61 10.09
CA ASP A 13 -0.22 3.71 9.02
C ASP A 13 -0.92 3.66 7.65
N LYS A 14 -0.46 4.48 6.71
CA LYS A 14 -1.00 4.54 5.35
C LYS A 14 -0.22 3.59 4.44
N VAL A 15 -0.97 2.70 3.79
CA VAL A 15 -0.42 1.74 2.83
C VAL A 15 -1.10 1.96 1.48
N ALA A 16 -0.32 2.35 0.49
CA ALA A 16 -0.83 2.52 -0.86
C ALA A 16 -0.92 1.17 -1.58
N ILE A 17 -1.99 1.00 -2.37
CA ILE A 17 -2.20 -0.15 -3.25
C ILE A 17 -2.32 0.36 -4.68
N TRP A 18 -1.39 -0.06 -5.55
CA TRP A 18 -1.37 0.35 -6.94
C TRP A 18 -1.25 -0.86 -7.87
N MET A 19 -2.38 -1.41 -8.22
CA MET A 19 -2.49 -2.59 -9.08
C MET A 19 -3.88 -2.66 -9.73
N PRO A 20 -4.04 -3.39 -10.84
CA PRO A 20 -5.35 -3.66 -11.44
C PRO A 20 -6.21 -4.53 -10.53
N ASN A 21 -7.47 -4.77 -10.95
CA ASN A 21 -8.38 -5.66 -10.25
C ASN A 21 -7.82 -7.09 -10.25
N ARG A 22 -7.46 -7.56 -9.07
CA ARG A 22 -6.90 -8.90 -8.82
C ARG A 22 -7.15 -9.32 -7.36
N PRO A 23 -7.11 -10.62 -7.04
CA PRO A 23 -7.41 -11.10 -5.69
C PRO A 23 -6.57 -10.45 -4.59
N GLU A 24 -5.28 -10.18 -4.86
CA GLU A 24 -4.35 -9.59 -3.90
C GLU A 24 -4.77 -8.19 -3.46
N TRP A 25 -5.49 -7.44 -4.32
CA TRP A 25 -6.06 -6.15 -3.97
C TRP A 25 -7.04 -6.29 -2.78
N LEU A 26 -7.96 -7.26 -2.87
CA LEU A 26 -8.93 -7.55 -1.80
C LEU A 26 -8.22 -8.09 -0.55
N PHE A 27 -7.23 -8.96 -0.72
CA PHE A 27 -6.45 -9.48 0.41
C PHE A 27 -5.76 -8.36 1.17
N CYS A 28 -5.17 -7.39 0.46
CA CYS A 28 -4.56 -6.22 1.07
C CYS A 28 -5.59 -5.36 1.80
N LEU A 29 -6.72 -5.03 1.16
CA LEU A 29 -7.76 -4.19 1.75
C LEU A 29 -8.25 -4.77 3.08
N PHE A 30 -8.68 -6.04 3.08
CA PHE A 30 -9.20 -6.66 4.30
C PHE A 30 -8.12 -6.87 5.36
N ALA A 31 -6.89 -7.21 4.95
CA ALA A 31 -5.79 -7.37 5.89
C ALA A 31 -5.40 -6.03 6.56
N LEU A 32 -5.36 -4.93 5.81
CA LEU A 32 -5.09 -3.58 6.33
C LEU A 32 -6.22 -3.13 7.26
N SER A 33 -7.47 -3.31 6.83
CA SER A 33 -8.63 -2.99 7.67
C SER A 33 -8.62 -3.73 9.00
N SER A 34 -8.26 -5.02 8.99
CA SER A 34 -8.24 -5.84 10.21
C SER A 34 -7.18 -5.43 11.22
N ILE A 35 -6.11 -4.76 10.78
CA ILE A 35 -5.05 -4.24 11.66
C ILE A 35 -5.18 -2.74 11.94
N GLY A 36 -6.26 -2.10 11.46
CA GLY A 36 -6.52 -0.69 11.64
C GLY A 36 -5.58 0.24 10.85
N ALA A 37 -4.91 -0.29 9.82
CA ALA A 37 -4.14 0.51 8.89
C ALA A 37 -5.04 1.11 7.81
N ILE A 38 -4.60 2.20 7.20
CA ILE A 38 -5.37 2.95 6.22
C ILE A 38 -4.93 2.56 4.81
N THR A 39 -5.87 2.12 4.00
CA THR A 39 -5.64 1.83 2.59
C THR A 39 -5.69 3.10 1.75
N VAL A 40 -4.70 3.30 0.88
CA VAL A 40 -4.66 4.39 -0.11
C VAL A 40 -4.67 3.76 -1.51
N PRO A 41 -5.84 3.51 -2.11
CA PRO A 41 -5.91 2.96 -3.46
C PRO A 41 -5.50 4.01 -4.48
N ILE A 42 -4.61 3.61 -5.38
CA ILE A 42 -4.10 4.45 -6.46
C ILE A 42 -4.73 3.99 -7.79
N ASN A 43 -5.28 4.93 -8.55
CA ASN A 43 -5.85 4.64 -9.85
C ASN A 43 -4.77 4.13 -10.82
N THR A 44 -5.03 3.02 -11.49
CA THR A 44 -4.11 2.38 -12.43
C THR A 44 -3.77 3.24 -13.66
N ARG A 45 -4.56 4.26 -13.96
CA ARG A 45 -4.32 5.21 -15.06
C ARG A 45 -3.41 6.37 -14.68
N PHE A 46 -3.12 6.53 -13.39
CA PHE A 46 -2.25 7.61 -12.92
C PHE A 46 -0.83 7.47 -13.46
N ARG A 47 -0.17 8.61 -13.61
CA ARG A 47 1.18 8.73 -14.17
C ARG A 47 2.10 9.36 -13.13
N ARG A 48 3.32 9.59 -13.51
CA ARG A 48 4.40 10.12 -12.67
C ARG A 48 3.93 11.23 -11.72
N THR A 49 3.36 12.30 -12.23
CA THR A 49 2.95 13.47 -11.42
C THR A 49 1.86 13.16 -10.40
N ASP A 50 0.93 12.28 -10.78
CA ASP A 50 -0.13 11.84 -9.86
C ASP A 50 0.45 11.00 -8.72
N ILE A 51 1.39 10.09 -9.06
CA ILE A 51 2.07 9.22 -8.08
C ILE A 51 2.93 10.04 -7.14
N GLU A 52 3.73 10.99 -7.66
CA GLU A 52 4.52 11.91 -6.85
C GLU A 52 3.65 12.64 -5.82
N TYR A 53 2.52 13.16 -6.29
CA TYR A 53 1.59 13.89 -5.42
C TYR A 53 0.97 12.99 -4.36
N ILE A 54 0.39 11.85 -4.76
CA ILE A 54 -0.36 10.99 -3.85
C ILE A 54 0.54 10.37 -2.79
N LEU A 55 1.70 9.81 -3.17
CA LEU A 55 2.62 9.19 -2.21
C LEU A 55 3.19 10.20 -1.21
N SER A 56 3.42 11.44 -1.63
CA SER A 56 3.89 12.51 -0.75
C SER A 56 2.78 13.04 0.15
N GLN A 57 1.60 13.32 -0.42
CA GLN A 57 0.51 13.97 0.30
C GLN A 57 -0.20 13.03 1.29
N SER A 58 -0.24 11.73 0.99
CA SER A 58 -0.86 10.73 1.87
C SER A 58 0.03 10.29 3.03
N ASP A 59 1.30 10.68 3.07
CA ASP A 59 2.30 10.15 4.02
C ASP A 59 2.37 8.61 3.98
N THR A 60 2.26 8.03 2.78
CA THR A 60 2.29 6.59 2.59
C THR A 60 3.63 6.01 3.05
N SER A 61 3.58 5.05 3.98
CA SER A 61 4.77 4.39 4.52
C SER A 61 5.18 3.13 3.75
N VAL A 62 4.20 2.46 3.14
CA VAL A 62 4.41 1.25 2.32
C VAL A 62 3.59 1.34 1.05
N LEU A 63 4.19 0.96 -0.07
CA LEU A 63 3.51 0.80 -1.36
C LEU A 63 3.48 -0.69 -1.72
N ILE A 64 2.30 -1.20 -2.06
CA ILE A 64 2.09 -2.53 -2.66
C ILE A 64 1.66 -2.31 -4.10
N THR A 65 2.47 -2.76 -5.06
CA THR A 65 2.25 -2.48 -6.48
C THR A 65 2.39 -3.72 -7.35
N ALA A 66 1.65 -3.76 -8.45
CA ALA A 66 1.98 -4.68 -9.54
C ALA A 66 3.27 -4.22 -10.25
N ASP A 67 3.88 -5.11 -11.02
CA ASP A 67 4.99 -4.77 -11.90
C ASP A 67 4.48 -4.17 -13.21
N ILE A 68 3.65 -4.92 -13.94
CA ILE A 68 3.12 -4.55 -15.27
C ILE A 68 1.64 -4.93 -15.34
N SER A 69 0.85 -4.13 -16.07
CA SER A 69 -0.52 -4.49 -16.45
C SER A 69 -0.85 -3.92 -17.83
N GLY A 70 -0.97 -4.83 -18.82
CA GLY A 70 -1.12 -4.43 -20.21
C GLY A 70 0.05 -3.53 -20.66
N PRO A 71 -0.22 -2.32 -21.18
CA PRO A 71 0.85 -1.42 -21.63
C PRO A 71 1.49 -0.60 -20.48
N ILE A 72 1.04 -0.77 -19.24
CA ILE A 72 1.50 0.04 -18.11
C ILE A 72 2.57 -0.72 -17.34
N ASN A 73 3.79 -0.18 -17.32
CA ASN A 73 4.86 -0.60 -16.43
C ASN A 73 4.86 0.31 -15.18
N TYR A 74 4.38 -0.21 -14.06
CA TYR A 74 4.30 0.55 -12.81
C TYR A 74 5.68 0.84 -12.23
N LEU A 75 6.63 -0.07 -12.41
CA LEU A 75 7.98 0.07 -11.86
C LEU A 75 8.76 1.17 -12.58
N ASP A 76 8.61 1.31 -13.90
CA ASP A 76 9.22 2.39 -14.66
C ASP A 76 8.65 3.74 -14.22
N ILE A 77 7.32 3.84 -14.06
CA ILE A 77 6.68 5.07 -13.58
C ILE A 77 7.18 5.45 -12.18
N LEU A 78 7.38 4.46 -11.29
CA LEU A 78 7.90 4.70 -9.95
C LEU A 78 9.35 5.18 -9.97
N THR A 79 10.21 4.60 -10.80
CA THR A 79 11.61 5.03 -10.93
C THR A 79 11.73 6.40 -11.59
N ASP A 80 10.87 6.71 -12.55
CA ASP A 80 10.77 8.04 -13.15
C ASP A 80 10.29 9.11 -12.14
N ALA A 81 9.40 8.73 -11.22
CA ALA A 81 8.93 9.60 -10.15
C ALA A 81 10.01 9.82 -9.08
N CYS A 82 10.83 8.80 -8.82
CA CYS A 82 11.84 8.84 -7.79
C CYS A 82 13.00 7.87 -8.11
N GLU A 83 14.14 8.40 -8.54
CA GLU A 83 15.34 7.62 -8.85
C GLU A 83 15.83 6.74 -7.69
N ASP A 84 15.57 7.15 -6.44
CA ASP A 84 15.98 6.37 -5.27
C ASP A 84 15.29 5.00 -5.22
N LEU A 85 14.09 4.86 -5.81
CA LEU A 85 13.40 3.58 -5.91
C LEU A 85 14.11 2.59 -6.84
N GLY A 86 14.86 3.08 -7.81
CA GLY A 86 15.71 2.28 -8.70
C GLY A 86 17.05 1.86 -8.07
N LYS A 87 17.37 2.28 -6.85
CA LYS A 87 18.61 1.98 -6.15
C LYS A 87 18.43 0.87 -5.12
N LYS A 88 19.53 0.19 -4.79
CA LYS A 88 19.56 -0.80 -3.71
C LYS A 88 19.74 -0.11 -2.36
N HIS A 89 18.88 -0.42 -1.40
CA HIS A 89 18.93 0.10 -0.04
C HIS A 89 19.15 -1.03 0.97
N PRO A 90 19.99 -0.83 2.01
CA PRO A 90 20.21 -1.85 3.05
C PRO A 90 18.90 -2.24 3.74
N GLY A 91 18.68 -3.56 3.89
CA GLY A 91 17.48 -4.10 4.54
C GLY A 91 16.17 -3.82 3.79
N ASN A 92 16.24 -3.46 2.50
CA ASN A 92 15.10 -3.03 1.69
C ASN A 92 14.31 -1.88 2.34
N VAL A 93 14.99 -1.00 3.07
CA VAL A 93 14.40 0.21 3.66
C VAL A 93 14.75 1.39 2.77
N ILE A 94 13.77 1.85 2.01
CA ILE A 94 13.92 2.97 1.09
C ILE A 94 14.22 4.25 1.87
N ARG A 95 15.16 5.03 1.33
CA ARG A 95 15.51 6.34 1.83
C ARG A 95 15.47 7.30 0.65
N SER A 96 14.47 8.12 0.62
CA SER A 96 14.25 9.08 -0.46
C SER A 96 13.92 10.46 0.12
N LYS A 97 14.40 11.50 -0.57
CA LYS A 97 13.99 12.88 -0.29
C LYS A 97 12.65 13.20 -0.93
N THR A 98 12.33 12.55 -2.05
CA THR A 98 11.07 12.73 -2.77
C THR A 98 9.90 12.14 -1.98
N PHE A 99 10.11 10.95 -1.39
CA PHE A 99 9.10 10.24 -0.59
C PHE A 99 9.65 9.93 0.80
N PRO A 100 9.76 10.94 1.70
CA PRO A 100 10.44 10.76 2.99
C PRO A 100 9.76 9.75 3.91
N GLU A 101 8.44 9.56 3.78
CA GLU A 101 7.68 8.62 4.58
C GLU A 101 7.64 7.20 3.98
N LEU A 102 7.89 7.04 2.68
CA LEU A 102 7.88 5.74 2.02
C LEU A 102 9.12 4.92 2.44
N LYS A 103 8.89 3.89 3.23
CA LYS A 103 9.96 3.04 3.78
C LYS A 103 10.12 1.73 3.03
N LYS A 104 9.04 1.18 2.46
CA LYS A 104 9.07 -0.13 1.81
C LYS A 104 8.17 -0.17 0.58
N VAL A 105 8.59 -0.97 -0.40
CA VAL A 105 7.78 -1.32 -1.57
C VAL A 105 7.67 -2.84 -1.64
N VAL A 106 6.45 -3.35 -1.81
CA VAL A 106 6.16 -4.76 -2.12
C VAL A 106 5.73 -4.84 -3.56
N THR A 107 6.34 -5.74 -4.33
CA THR A 107 6.05 -5.89 -5.76
C THR A 107 5.39 -7.24 -6.05
N ILE A 108 4.33 -7.21 -6.86
CA ILE A 108 3.57 -8.39 -7.31
C ILE A 108 3.80 -8.57 -8.80
N GLY A 109 4.31 -9.72 -9.19
CA GLY A 109 4.63 -10.06 -10.57
C GLY A 109 6.03 -10.65 -10.69
N ASN A 110 6.59 -10.64 -11.92
CA ASN A 110 7.88 -11.26 -12.21
C ASN A 110 9.06 -10.26 -12.15
N SER A 111 8.77 -8.97 -12.21
CA SER A 111 9.78 -7.91 -12.17
C SER A 111 9.73 -7.18 -10.83
N HIS A 112 10.89 -6.76 -10.35
CA HIS A 112 11.04 -6.15 -9.02
C HIS A 112 12.02 -4.97 -9.05
N LEU A 113 11.77 -3.97 -8.21
CA LEU A 113 12.75 -2.93 -7.94
C LEU A 113 13.88 -3.47 -7.06
N PRO A 114 15.10 -2.92 -7.14
CA PRO A 114 16.28 -3.44 -6.42
C PRO A 114 16.12 -3.54 -4.90
N SER A 115 15.26 -2.70 -4.31
CA SER A 115 14.97 -2.68 -2.85
C SER A 115 13.50 -3.00 -2.54
N SER A 116 12.74 -3.51 -3.50
CA SER A 116 11.39 -4.00 -3.21
C SER A 116 11.44 -5.41 -2.61
N ILE A 117 10.34 -5.77 -1.99
CA ILE A 117 10.11 -7.10 -1.42
C ILE A 117 9.15 -7.83 -2.38
N PRO A 118 9.57 -8.94 -3.02
CA PRO A 118 8.67 -9.75 -3.83
C PRO A 118 7.48 -10.26 -3.01
N TRP A 119 6.29 -10.32 -3.61
CA TRP A 119 5.06 -10.75 -2.96
C TRP A 119 5.18 -12.09 -2.25
N ASP A 120 5.76 -13.08 -2.91
CA ASP A 120 5.93 -14.41 -2.32
C ASP A 120 6.86 -14.41 -1.10
N THR A 121 7.86 -13.53 -1.09
CA THR A 121 8.74 -13.32 0.06
C THR A 121 8.04 -12.54 1.17
N PHE A 122 7.14 -11.63 0.82
CA PHE A 122 6.35 -10.85 1.76
C PHE A 122 5.33 -11.71 2.51
N LEU A 123 4.77 -12.74 1.86
CA LEU A 123 3.81 -13.63 2.49
C LEU A 123 4.48 -14.48 3.58
N VAL A 124 3.89 -14.47 4.74
CA VAL A 124 4.31 -15.34 5.85
C VAL A 124 3.75 -16.74 5.64
N SER A 125 4.61 -17.77 5.69
CA SER A 125 4.18 -19.15 5.55
C SER A 125 3.34 -19.62 6.75
N ASP A 126 2.46 -20.60 6.53
CA ASP A 126 1.61 -21.18 7.57
C ASP A 126 2.42 -21.69 8.79
N SER A 127 3.60 -22.27 8.55
CA SER A 127 4.50 -22.70 9.62
C SER A 127 5.01 -21.53 10.49
N GLN A 128 5.19 -20.36 9.93
CA GLN A 128 5.59 -19.16 10.68
C GLN A 128 4.42 -18.58 11.48
N ILE A 129 3.19 -18.73 10.99
CA ILE A 129 1.97 -18.32 11.71
C ILE A 129 1.73 -19.26 12.88
N ALA A 130 1.85 -20.58 12.68
CA ALA A 130 1.67 -21.58 13.71
C ALA A 130 2.67 -21.42 14.89
N ASN A 131 3.93 -21.08 14.58
CA ASN A 131 4.98 -20.86 15.57
C ASN A 131 4.80 -19.57 16.39
N SER A 132 3.95 -18.64 15.95
CA SER A 132 3.62 -17.40 16.68
C SER A 132 2.42 -17.54 17.63
N ASN A 133 2.04 -18.79 18.01
CA ASN A 133 0.84 -19.12 18.81
C ASN A 133 -0.50 -18.69 18.16
N GLY A 134 -0.51 -18.43 16.87
CA GLY A 134 -1.75 -18.16 16.10
C GLY A 134 -2.56 -16.94 16.51
N SER A 135 -2.21 -16.28 17.61
CA SER A 135 -2.94 -15.12 18.08
C SER A 135 -2.46 -13.87 17.35
N MET A 136 -3.27 -13.39 16.42
CA MET A 136 -3.18 -11.99 16.02
C MET A 136 -3.29 -11.12 17.28
N PRO A 137 -2.43 -10.11 17.46
CA PRO A 137 -2.63 -9.18 18.56
C PRO A 137 -4.05 -8.63 18.47
N GLU A 138 -4.74 -8.53 19.61
CA GLU A 138 -6.06 -7.89 19.68
C GLU A 138 -5.94 -6.42 19.30
N LEU A 139 -6.15 -6.16 18.01
CA LEU A 139 -6.10 -4.82 17.47
C LEU A 139 -7.48 -4.20 17.65
N LYS A 140 -7.61 -3.29 18.60
CA LYS A 140 -8.85 -2.55 18.83
C LYS A 140 -9.07 -1.56 17.69
N THR A 141 -9.86 -1.96 16.69
CA THR A 141 -10.38 -1.08 15.65
C THR A 141 -11.76 -0.57 16.06
N SER A 142 -12.06 0.70 15.74
CA SER A 142 -13.38 1.30 15.92
C SER A 142 -14.08 1.43 14.57
N PRO A 143 -15.42 1.34 14.50
CA PRO A 143 -16.17 1.69 13.29
C PRO A 143 -15.87 3.10 12.77
N ASP A 144 -15.46 4.01 13.64
CA ASP A 144 -15.13 5.40 13.30
C ASP A 144 -13.66 5.59 12.84
N ASP A 145 -12.82 4.55 13.00
CA ASP A 145 -11.43 4.63 12.49
C ASP A 145 -11.44 4.77 10.97
N THR A 146 -10.55 5.62 10.45
CA THR A 146 -10.33 5.74 9.01
C THR A 146 -9.76 4.44 8.46
N VAL A 147 -10.40 3.90 7.42
CA VAL A 147 -9.97 2.65 6.74
C VAL A 147 -9.44 2.90 5.35
N LEU A 148 -9.88 3.98 4.70
CA LEU A 148 -9.62 4.23 3.30
C LEU A 148 -9.47 5.73 3.02
N ILE A 149 -8.49 6.10 2.18
CA ILE A 149 -8.36 7.45 1.63
C ILE A 149 -8.42 7.34 0.10
N MET A 150 -9.53 7.78 -0.49
CA MET A 150 -9.71 7.76 -1.94
C MET A 150 -9.40 9.11 -2.55
N TYR A 151 -8.50 9.13 -3.53
CA TYR A 151 -8.17 10.34 -4.28
C TYR A 151 -9.15 10.54 -5.44
N THR A 152 -9.87 11.66 -5.40
CA THR A 152 -10.81 12.07 -6.46
C THR A 152 -10.21 13.21 -7.28
N SER A 153 -10.51 13.24 -8.58
CA SER A 153 -10.14 14.37 -9.45
C SER A 153 -10.86 15.63 -8.97
N GLY A 154 -10.10 16.55 -8.37
CA GLY A 154 -10.65 17.85 -7.97
C GLY A 154 -10.90 18.74 -9.20
N THR A 155 -11.95 19.55 -9.16
CA THR A 155 -12.25 20.57 -10.19
C THR A 155 -11.23 21.72 -10.20
N THR A 156 -10.34 21.78 -9.20
CA THR A 156 -9.42 22.91 -8.94
C THR A 156 -7.94 22.53 -9.02
N GLY A 157 -7.55 21.44 -9.70
CA GLY A 157 -6.15 21.07 -9.88
C GLY A 157 -5.81 19.68 -9.29
N PHE A 158 -5.11 19.63 -8.15
CA PHE A 158 -4.64 18.37 -7.59
C PHE A 158 -5.77 17.50 -6.99
N PRO A 159 -5.64 16.15 -7.07
CA PRO A 159 -6.60 15.24 -6.46
C PRO A 159 -6.76 15.49 -4.95
N LYS A 160 -7.97 15.31 -4.44
CA LYS A 160 -8.28 15.45 -3.01
C LYS A 160 -8.47 14.07 -2.40
N GLY A 161 -7.83 13.81 -1.26
CA GLY A 161 -8.00 12.58 -0.49
C GLY A 161 -9.28 12.64 0.35
N VAL A 162 -10.27 11.81 0.00
CA VAL A 162 -11.52 11.65 0.75
C VAL A 162 -11.34 10.49 1.72
N MET A 163 -11.47 10.77 3.02
CA MET A 163 -11.36 9.76 4.07
C MET A 163 -12.69 9.06 4.29
N HIS A 164 -12.64 7.74 4.39
CA HIS A 164 -13.77 6.88 4.73
C HIS A 164 -13.42 6.06 5.98
N ASN A 165 -14.37 5.94 6.90
CA ASN A 165 -14.26 5.05 8.04
C ASN A 165 -14.85 3.66 7.74
N HIS A 166 -14.79 2.74 8.72
CA HIS A 166 -15.30 1.37 8.53
C HIS A 166 -16.81 1.29 8.23
N ASN A 167 -17.57 2.35 8.55
CA ASN A 167 -19.02 2.39 8.25
C ASN A 167 -19.33 2.45 6.75
N ILE A 168 -18.33 2.71 5.87
CA ILE A 168 -18.56 2.72 4.41
C ILE A 168 -19.22 1.41 3.91
N LEU A 169 -18.92 0.27 4.54
CA LEU A 169 -19.53 -1.01 4.17
C LEU A 169 -21.01 -1.13 4.61
N ARG A 170 -21.41 -0.38 5.63
CA ARG A 170 -22.82 -0.39 6.12
C ARG A 170 -23.75 0.43 5.23
N THR A 171 -23.21 1.43 4.53
CA THR A 171 -23.98 2.29 3.62
C THR A 171 -24.42 1.56 2.34
N ILE A 172 -23.95 0.33 2.12
CA ILE A 172 -24.32 -0.49 0.95
C ILE A 172 -25.58 -1.35 1.26
N GLU A 173 -26.00 -1.46 2.51
CA GLU A 173 -27.15 -2.28 2.95
C GLU A 173 -28.48 -1.51 2.93
N ASP A 174 -28.46 -0.18 2.80
CA ASP A 174 -29.64 0.70 2.71
C ASP A 174 -29.93 1.10 1.24
#